data_c91ca7ac4c9cc1d7e39f01d43858692f
#
_entry.id   c91ca7ac4c9cc1d7e39f01d43858692f
#
_cell.length_a   1.000
_cell.length_b   1.000
_cell.length_c   1.000
_cell.angle_alpha   90.00
_cell.angle_beta   90.00
_cell.angle_gamma   90.00
#
_symmetry.space_group_name_H-M   'P 1'
#
loop_
_entity.id
_entity.type
_entity.pdbx_description
1 polymer ?
#
loop_
_entity_poly.entity_id
_entity_poly.type
_entity_poly.pdbx_seq_one_letter_code
_entity_poly.pdbx_strand_id
1 'polypeptide(L)'
;TCDEVNEHLLEVKSIADKLNIGFIGLGAAPHWKHDEMPMMPKGRYKLMSEYMDKVGTMGKSMMFRTCTVQVNLDYSSESDMVQKMRVALALQPVVTALFSNSPFFDGKVTGHKSWRSRIWRNLDPQRTGLLPFVFNEGFGFEEWTEYALDVPMYFVYRNGNYINALGQSFRDFLKGRLPSLPGEFPKISDWADHLTTIFPEARLKKFIEMRGADAGQWHRLCALPALWVGICYDQSSLDAAWDIVKSWDENKRENLRVAAAKDGLNGSVGNIRLIELVKETIQISENGLKKRAQESSNGLYSDESL
;
A
#
# COMPACT_ATOMS: atom_id res chain seq x y z
N THR A 1 4.60 -5.31 -19.65
CA THR A 1 4.80 -5.38 -18.15
C THR A 1 4.97 -6.79 -17.64
N CYS A 2 4.15 -7.77 -18.06
CA CYS A 2 4.35 -9.17 -17.61
C CYS A 2 5.69 -9.73 -18.10
N ASP A 3 6.09 -9.43 -19.31
CA ASP A 3 7.39 -9.84 -19.87
C ASP A 3 8.55 -9.24 -19.08
N GLU A 4 8.50 -7.94 -18.76
CA GLU A 4 9.50 -7.25 -17.93
C GLU A 4 9.60 -7.88 -16.54
N VAL A 5 8.45 -8.20 -15.91
CA VAL A 5 8.43 -8.89 -14.61
C VAL A 5 9.06 -10.28 -14.74
N ASN A 6 8.72 -11.01 -15.78
CA ASN A 6 9.28 -12.35 -16.02
C ASN A 6 10.81 -12.31 -16.28
N GLU A 7 11.28 -11.39 -17.10
CA GLU A 7 12.70 -11.18 -17.36
C GLU A 7 13.47 -10.86 -16.07
N HIS A 8 12.94 -9.91 -15.29
CA HIS A 8 13.52 -9.54 -13.99
C HIS A 8 13.58 -10.73 -13.02
N LEU A 9 12.49 -11.50 -12.90
CA LEU A 9 12.44 -12.65 -12.00
C LEU A 9 13.37 -13.78 -12.46
N LEU A 10 13.56 -13.99 -13.77
CA LEU A 10 14.52 -14.93 -14.31
C LEU A 10 15.96 -14.50 -13.99
N GLU A 11 16.28 -13.20 -14.12
CA GLU A 11 17.57 -12.64 -13.74
C GLU A 11 17.83 -12.84 -12.24
N VAL A 12 16.89 -12.44 -11.38
CA VAL A 12 16.98 -12.64 -9.93
C VAL A 12 17.19 -14.11 -9.59
N LYS A 13 16.42 -15.01 -10.22
CA LYS A 13 16.56 -16.45 -10.01
C LYS A 13 17.95 -16.97 -10.40
N SER A 14 18.49 -16.50 -11.52
CA SER A 14 19.82 -16.92 -11.99
C SER A 14 20.95 -16.60 -11.01
N ILE A 15 20.81 -15.51 -10.25
CA ILE A 15 21.74 -15.09 -9.21
C ILE A 15 21.48 -15.87 -7.91
N ALA A 16 20.22 -15.98 -7.52
CA ALA A 16 19.79 -16.64 -6.29
C ALA A 16 20.17 -18.13 -6.27
N ASP A 17 20.01 -18.84 -7.39
CA ASP A 17 20.38 -20.26 -7.52
C ASP A 17 21.88 -20.47 -7.23
N LYS A 18 22.75 -19.55 -7.67
CA LYS A 18 24.21 -19.59 -7.39
C LYS A 18 24.54 -19.35 -5.92
N LEU A 19 23.68 -18.62 -5.21
CA LEU A 19 23.81 -18.29 -3.79
C LEU A 19 23.04 -19.24 -2.87
N ASN A 20 22.38 -20.25 -3.44
CA ASN A 20 21.49 -21.17 -2.72
C ASN A 20 20.37 -20.43 -1.95
N ILE A 21 19.79 -19.40 -2.56
CA ILE A 21 18.69 -18.59 -2.02
C ILE A 21 17.39 -18.96 -2.72
N GLY A 22 16.36 -19.31 -1.95
CA GLY A 22 15.01 -19.52 -2.44
C GLY A 22 14.12 -18.31 -2.19
N PHE A 23 13.11 -18.11 -3.03
CA PHE A 23 12.06 -17.12 -2.86
C PHE A 23 10.70 -17.77 -2.67
N ILE A 24 9.92 -17.25 -1.75
CA ILE A 24 8.53 -17.65 -1.54
C ILE A 24 7.63 -16.43 -1.54
N GLY A 25 6.59 -16.44 -2.38
CA GLY A 25 5.61 -15.36 -2.49
C GLY A 25 4.52 -15.47 -1.42
N LEU A 26 4.68 -14.77 -0.29
CA LEU A 26 3.74 -14.72 0.82
C LEU A 26 3.58 -13.29 1.33
N GLY A 27 2.42 -12.97 1.92
CA GLY A 27 2.19 -11.65 2.53
C GLY A 27 2.87 -11.44 3.87
N ALA A 28 3.22 -12.52 4.58
CA ALA A 28 3.96 -12.46 5.84
C ALA A 28 4.88 -13.67 5.99
N ALA A 29 6.01 -13.48 6.68
CA ALA A 29 6.93 -14.58 7.04
C ALA A 29 6.20 -15.58 7.96
N PRO A 30 6.07 -16.86 7.57
CA PRO A 30 5.17 -17.78 8.25
C PRO A 30 5.76 -18.37 9.53
N HIS A 31 7.07 -18.46 9.63
CA HIS A 31 7.75 -19.23 10.68
C HIS A 31 8.75 -18.40 11.49
N TRP A 32 9.62 -17.62 10.82
CA TRP A 32 10.71 -16.90 11.48
C TRP A 32 10.21 -15.85 12.48
N LYS A 33 10.87 -15.77 13.63
CA LYS A 33 10.64 -14.77 14.66
C LYS A 33 11.41 -13.48 14.37
N HIS A 34 11.19 -12.43 15.17
CA HIS A 34 11.87 -11.14 14.98
C HIS A 34 13.38 -11.20 15.12
N ASP A 35 13.89 -11.99 16.06
CA ASP A 35 15.30 -12.20 16.34
C ASP A 35 16.02 -13.02 15.26
N GLU A 36 15.27 -13.77 14.46
CA GLU A 36 15.77 -14.54 13.32
C GLU A 36 15.81 -13.72 12.01
N MET A 37 15.16 -12.54 11.99
CA MET A 37 15.08 -11.70 10.80
C MET A 37 16.17 -10.64 10.80
N PRO A 38 17.08 -10.62 9.80
CA PRO A 38 18.13 -9.61 9.75
C PRO A 38 17.55 -8.22 9.45
N MET A 39 18.06 -7.21 10.16
CA MET A 39 17.74 -5.82 9.84
C MET A 39 18.59 -5.35 8.64
N MET A 40 17.96 -4.73 7.65
CA MET A 40 18.67 -4.09 6.56
C MET A 40 19.69 -3.06 7.08
N PRO A 41 20.95 -3.07 6.58
CA PRO A 41 22.03 -2.22 7.09
C PRO A 41 21.92 -0.76 6.62
N LYS A 42 20.76 -0.13 6.86
CA LYS A 42 20.50 1.28 6.56
C LYS A 42 20.09 2.00 7.84
N GLY A 43 20.73 3.12 8.16
CA GLY A 43 20.51 3.88 9.39
C GLY A 43 19.05 4.23 9.66
N ARG A 44 18.26 4.50 8.61
CA ARG A 44 16.83 4.80 8.76
C ARG A 44 16.03 3.67 9.43
N TYR A 45 16.38 2.41 9.17
CA TYR A 45 15.65 1.27 9.75
C TYR A 45 15.88 1.13 11.25
N LYS A 46 17.06 1.52 11.74
CA LYS A 46 17.33 1.56 13.18
C LYS A 46 16.39 2.57 13.86
N LEU A 47 16.33 3.81 13.36
CA LEU A 47 15.44 4.85 13.90
C LEU A 47 13.96 4.44 13.81
N MET A 48 13.53 3.90 12.68
CA MET A 48 12.16 3.42 12.52
C MET A 48 11.83 2.31 13.52
N SER A 49 12.74 1.36 13.75
CA SER A 49 12.53 0.28 14.72
C SER A 49 12.38 0.81 16.15
N GLU A 50 13.18 1.81 16.54
CA GLU A 50 13.07 2.46 17.85
C GLU A 50 11.72 3.20 18.03
N TYR A 51 11.19 3.79 16.96
CA TYR A 51 9.89 4.44 16.97
C TYR A 51 8.75 3.42 17.06
N MET A 52 8.84 2.32 16.30
CA MET A 52 7.82 1.27 16.25
C MET A 52 7.64 0.53 17.60
N ASP A 53 8.58 0.63 18.52
CA ASP A 53 8.43 0.13 19.88
C ASP A 53 7.54 1.03 20.76
N LYS A 54 7.34 2.29 20.34
CA LYS A 54 6.60 3.30 21.11
C LYS A 54 5.17 3.50 20.60
N VAL A 55 4.92 3.17 19.33
CA VAL A 55 3.65 3.47 18.68
C VAL A 55 3.12 2.25 17.95
N GLY A 56 1.89 1.87 18.30
CA GLY A 56 1.29 0.61 17.83
C GLY A 56 1.87 -0.62 18.54
N THR A 57 1.42 -1.80 18.15
CA THR A 57 1.81 -3.06 18.79
C THR A 57 2.53 -4.03 17.86
N MET A 58 2.49 -3.78 16.55
CA MET A 58 2.98 -4.72 15.54
C MET A 58 4.00 -4.10 14.55
N GLY A 59 4.61 -2.95 14.91
CA GLY A 59 5.51 -2.21 14.05
C GLY A 59 6.71 -3.01 13.55
N LYS A 60 7.38 -3.74 14.45
CA LYS A 60 8.48 -4.64 14.06
C LYS A 60 8.03 -5.80 13.16
N SER A 61 6.85 -6.36 13.43
CA SER A 61 6.27 -7.38 12.55
C SER A 61 6.06 -6.85 11.13
N MET A 62 5.57 -5.62 11.01
CA MET A 62 5.44 -4.96 9.71
C MET A 62 6.79 -4.77 9.01
N MET A 63 7.78 -4.22 9.73
CA MET A 63 9.08 -3.88 9.13
C MET A 63 9.88 -5.08 8.65
N PHE A 64 9.87 -6.17 9.40
CA PHE A 64 10.76 -7.30 9.18
C PHE A 64 10.09 -8.52 8.55
N ARG A 65 8.75 -8.63 8.67
CA ARG A 65 8.06 -9.89 8.41
C ARG A 65 6.89 -9.78 7.42
N THR A 66 6.66 -8.61 6.81
CA THR A 66 5.59 -8.47 5.81
C THR A 66 6.14 -8.21 4.42
N CYS A 67 5.47 -8.79 3.42
CA CYS A 67 5.74 -8.59 2.00
C CYS A 67 4.46 -8.19 1.27
N THR A 68 4.61 -7.39 0.22
CA THR A 68 3.51 -6.86 -0.58
C THR A 68 3.89 -6.81 -2.05
N VAL A 69 2.89 -6.81 -2.92
CA VAL A 69 3.00 -6.26 -4.27
C VAL A 69 2.40 -4.86 -4.24
N GLN A 70 3.06 -3.91 -4.88
CA GLN A 70 2.60 -2.51 -4.97
C GLN A 70 2.45 -2.13 -6.43
N VAL A 71 1.49 -1.23 -6.70
CA VAL A 71 1.22 -0.70 -8.03
C VAL A 71 1.27 0.81 -7.97
N ASN A 72 2.02 1.42 -8.90
CA ASN A 72 2.10 2.86 -9.05
C ASN A 72 1.36 3.27 -10.31
N LEU A 73 0.36 4.14 -10.16
CA LEU A 73 -0.45 4.64 -11.26
C LEU A 73 -0.44 6.16 -11.30
N ASP A 74 -0.33 6.70 -12.52
CA ASP A 74 -0.35 8.12 -12.77
C ASP A 74 -1.76 8.71 -12.64
N TYR A 75 -1.82 10.02 -12.52
CA TYR A 75 -3.04 10.82 -12.60
C TYR A 75 -2.80 12.02 -13.51
N SER A 76 -3.85 12.47 -14.19
CA SER A 76 -3.77 13.54 -15.18
C SER A 76 -4.08 14.93 -14.63
N SER A 77 -4.76 14.99 -13.49
CA SER A 77 -5.19 16.23 -12.82
C SER A 77 -5.45 15.99 -11.34
N GLU A 78 -5.67 17.05 -10.58
CA GLU A 78 -6.07 16.94 -9.17
C GLU A 78 -7.41 16.22 -9.01
N SER A 79 -8.40 16.52 -9.84
CA SER A 79 -9.70 15.84 -9.81
C SER A 79 -9.60 14.34 -10.10
N ASP A 80 -8.77 13.95 -11.06
CA ASP A 80 -8.47 12.55 -11.37
C ASP A 80 -7.75 11.87 -10.19
N MET A 81 -6.76 12.55 -9.60
CA MET A 81 -6.10 12.07 -8.39
C MET A 81 -7.08 11.84 -7.24
N VAL A 82 -7.99 12.78 -6.99
CA VAL A 82 -9.00 12.68 -5.92
C VAL A 82 -9.88 11.47 -6.11
N GLN A 83 -10.41 11.28 -7.32
CA GLN A 83 -11.27 10.13 -7.62
C GLN A 83 -10.54 8.81 -7.48
N LYS A 84 -9.34 8.69 -8.05
CA LYS A 84 -8.48 7.50 -7.94
C LYS A 84 -8.10 7.18 -6.50
N MET A 85 -7.73 8.19 -5.69
CA MET A 85 -7.41 7.99 -4.27
C MET A 85 -8.62 7.47 -3.47
N ARG A 86 -9.80 8.03 -3.70
CA ARG A 86 -11.05 7.58 -3.05
C ARG A 86 -11.37 6.14 -3.41
N VAL A 87 -11.33 5.81 -4.70
CA VAL A 87 -11.58 4.44 -5.18
C VAL A 87 -10.52 3.47 -4.63
N ALA A 88 -9.23 3.84 -4.68
CA ALA A 88 -8.13 3.02 -4.19
C ALA A 88 -8.26 2.69 -2.70
N LEU A 89 -8.59 3.67 -1.86
CA LEU A 89 -8.74 3.46 -0.43
C LEU A 89 -10.04 2.69 -0.09
N ALA A 90 -11.15 2.98 -0.77
CA ALA A 90 -12.42 2.32 -0.51
C ALA A 90 -12.45 0.86 -0.97
N LEU A 91 -11.80 0.53 -2.10
CA LEU A 91 -11.70 -0.85 -2.60
C LEU A 91 -10.59 -1.67 -1.90
N GLN A 92 -9.85 -1.10 -0.97
CA GLN A 92 -8.79 -1.82 -0.27
C GLN A 92 -9.25 -3.13 0.41
N PRO A 93 -10.45 -3.20 1.03
CA PRO A 93 -10.98 -4.47 1.54
C PRO A 93 -11.16 -5.54 0.45
N VAL A 94 -11.64 -5.14 -0.73
CA VAL A 94 -11.81 -6.04 -1.88
C VAL A 94 -10.46 -6.60 -2.32
N VAL A 95 -9.46 -5.74 -2.47
CA VAL A 95 -8.09 -6.13 -2.84
C VAL A 95 -7.47 -7.03 -1.76
N THR A 96 -7.64 -6.69 -0.48
CA THR A 96 -7.17 -7.54 0.62
C THR A 96 -7.80 -8.93 0.57
N ALA A 97 -9.10 -9.04 0.31
CA ALA A 97 -9.78 -10.33 0.21
C ALA A 97 -9.29 -11.17 -0.98
N LEU A 98 -9.15 -10.51 -2.15
CA LEU A 98 -8.73 -11.17 -3.41
C LEU A 98 -7.28 -11.68 -3.35
N PHE A 99 -6.38 -10.87 -2.79
CA PHE A 99 -4.94 -11.17 -2.74
C PHE A 99 -4.47 -11.67 -1.37
N SER A 100 -5.38 -12.11 -0.49
CA SER A 100 -5.01 -12.65 0.83
C SER A 100 -4.11 -13.89 0.70
N ASN A 101 -2.91 -13.83 1.29
CA ASN A 101 -1.90 -14.88 1.18
C ASN A 101 -0.93 -14.90 2.38
N SER A 102 -1.46 -14.75 3.60
CA SER A 102 -0.64 -14.79 4.82
C SER A 102 -1.39 -15.41 6.01
N PRO A 103 -1.84 -16.69 5.91
CA PRO A 103 -2.60 -17.32 6.98
C PRO A 103 -1.75 -17.85 8.13
N PHE A 104 -0.43 -17.89 7.98
CA PHE A 104 0.49 -18.45 8.98
C PHE A 104 1.38 -17.37 9.59
N PHE A 105 1.67 -17.48 10.89
CA PHE A 105 2.59 -16.64 11.61
C PHE A 105 3.13 -17.37 12.86
N ASP A 106 4.43 -17.26 13.16
CA ASP A 106 5.11 -17.97 14.24
C ASP A 106 4.90 -19.50 14.17
N GLY A 107 4.86 -20.07 12.99
CA GLY A 107 4.63 -21.49 12.76
C GLY A 107 3.21 -21.98 13.04
N LYS A 108 2.24 -21.06 13.20
CA LYS A 108 0.85 -21.37 13.56
C LYS A 108 -0.15 -20.79 12.55
N VAL A 109 -1.31 -21.43 12.45
CA VAL A 109 -2.47 -20.85 11.75
C VAL A 109 -3.01 -19.68 12.59
N THR A 110 -3.14 -18.51 11.97
CA THR A 110 -3.52 -17.25 12.67
C THR A 110 -5.02 -17.05 12.82
N GLY A 111 -5.83 -17.82 12.10
CA GLY A 111 -7.27 -17.58 11.97
C GLY A 111 -7.62 -16.42 11.02
N HIS A 112 -6.64 -15.89 10.28
CA HIS A 112 -6.83 -14.85 9.25
C HIS A 112 -6.35 -15.36 7.90
N LYS A 113 -6.93 -14.85 6.82
CA LYS A 113 -6.47 -15.10 5.44
C LYS A 113 -5.34 -14.13 5.05
N SER A 114 -5.41 -12.87 5.53
CA SER A 114 -4.34 -11.90 5.45
C SER A 114 -3.91 -11.45 6.85
N TRP A 115 -2.92 -12.15 7.42
CA TRP A 115 -2.28 -11.71 8.66
C TRP A 115 -1.50 -10.41 8.47
N ARG A 116 -0.97 -10.19 7.28
CA ARG A 116 -0.35 -8.92 6.91
C ARG A 116 -1.30 -7.75 7.12
N SER A 117 -2.52 -7.81 6.62
CA SER A 117 -3.52 -6.75 6.82
C SER A 117 -3.84 -6.55 8.30
N ARG A 118 -3.89 -7.65 9.10
CA ARG A 118 -4.05 -7.56 10.55
C ARG A 118 -2.89 -6.84 11.23
N ILE A 119 -1.65 -7.09 10.79
CA ILE A 119 -0.44 -6.37 11.27
C ILE A 119 -0.58 -4.88 10.96
N TRP A 120 -0.86 -4.53 9.71
CA TRP A 120 -0.94 -3.14 9.26
C TRP A 120 -2.03 -2.30 9.94
N ARG A 121 -3.06 -2.94 10.48
CA ARG A 121 -4.10 -2.28 11.31
C ARG A 121 -3.66 -1.97 12.75
N ASN A 122 -2.48 -2.40 13.17
CA ASN A 122 -1.96 -2.22 14.54
C ASN A 122 -0.66 -1.42 14.56
N LEU A 123 -0.53 -0.49 13.65
CA LEU A 123 0.60 0.42 13.51
C LEU A 123 0.22 1.82 14.03
N ASP A 124 1.07 2.78 13.71
CA ASP A 124 0.85 4.20 13.99
C ASP A 124 -0.34 4.74 13.16
N PRO A 125 -1.48 5.10 13.79
CA PRO A 125 -2.66 5.57 13.08
C PRO A 125 -2.47 6.94 12.41
N GLN A 126 -1.45 7.70 12.80
CA GLN A 126 -1.16 9.01 12.22
C GLN A 126 -0.59 8.90 10.80
N ARG A 127 -0.02 7.74 10.43
CA ARG A 127 0.64 7.55 9.13
C ARG A 127 0.18 6.34 8.33
N THR A 128 -0.76 5.55 8.85
CA THR A 128 -1.25 4.31 8.22
C THR A 128 -2.77 4.31 8.10
N GLY A 129 -3.33 3.35 7.36
CA GLY A 129 -4.77 3.12 7.30
C GLY A 129 -5.44 3.67 6.05
N LEU A 130 -6.75 3.89 6.15
CA LEU A 130 -7.61 4.27 5.04
C LEU A 130 -7.81 5.78 4.86
N LEU A 131 -7.23 6.60 5.73
CA LEU A 131 -7.25 8.06 5.68
C LEU A 131 -8.67 8.65 5.46
N PRO A 132 -9.52 8.71 6.50
CA PRO A 132 -10.91 9.13 6.37
C PRO A 132 -11.11 10.50 5.70
N PHE A 133 -10.19 11.45 5.91
CA PHE A 133 -10.26 12.80 5.34
C PHE A 133 -10.24 12.84 3.80
N VAL A 134 -9.74 11.79 3.13
CA VAL A 134 -9.77 11.69 1.65
C VAL A 134 -11.19 11.67 1.10
N PHE A 135 -12.16 11.23 1.91
CA PHE A 135 -13.57 11.17 1.54
C PHE A 135 -14.35 12.46 1.84
N ASN A 136 -13.72 13.42 2.50
CA ASN A 136 -14.35 14.70 2.79
C ASN A 136 -14.49 15.54 1.51
N GLU A 137 -15.50 16.42 1.50
CA GLU A 137 -15.60 17.48 0.50
C GLU A 137 -14.36 18.38 0.59
N GLY A 138 -13.84 18.81 -0.56
CA GLY A 138 -12.65 19.66 -0.62
C GLY A 138 -11.31 18.91 -0.60
N PHE A 139 -11.27 17.58 -0.45
CA PHE A 139 -10.00 16.84 -0.52
C PHE A 139 -9.28 17.09 -1.84
N GLY A 140 -7.98 17.41 -1.74
CA GLY A 140 -7.08 17.67 -2.85
C GLY A 140 -5.61 17.61 -2.42
N PHE A 141 -4.74 18.24 -3.22
CA PHE A 141 -3.30 18.30 -2.91
C PHE A 141 -2.99 19.09 -1.64
N GLU A 142 -3.79 20.11 -1.35
CA GLU A 142 -3.61 20.94 -0.16
C GLU A 142 -3.88 20.14 1.11
N GLU A 143 -5.02 19.47 1.20
CA GLU A 143 -5.39 18.64 2.37
C GLU A 143 -4.44 17.46 2.55
N TRP A 144 -3.95 16.87 1.46
CA TRP A 144 -2.90 15.86 1.54
C TRP A 144 -1.60 16.42 2.13
N THR A 145 -1.21 17.61 1.69
CA THR A 145 0.01 18.29 2.18
C THR A 145 -0.13 18.66 3.65
N GLU A 146 -1.28 19.21 4.05
CA GLU A 146 -1.58 19.56 5.44
C GLU A 146 -1.51 18.32 6.35
N TYR A 147 -2.12 17.20 5.92
CA TYR A 147 -1.99 15.91 6.63
C TYR A 147 -0.53 15.48 6.75
N ALA A 148 0.22 15.52 5.67
CA ALA A 148 1.60 15.07 5.67
C ALA A 148 2.51 15.93 6.57
N LEU A 149 2.25 17.25 6.67
CA LEU A 149 2.96 18.16 7.58
C LEU A 149 2.72 17.83 9.06
N ASP A 150 1.57 17.23 9.39
CA ASP A 150 1.21 16.86 10.76
C ASP A 150 1.69 15.45 11.16
N VAL A 151 2.10 14.62 10.20
CA VAL A 151 2.69 13.32 10.51
C VAL A 151 4.03 13.49 11.23
N PRO A 152 4.25 12.88 12.41
CA PRO A 152 5.52 13.01 13.14
C PRO A 152 6.71 12.51 12.32
N MET A 153 7.81 13.26 12.37
CA MET A 153 9.02 12.92 11.62
C MET A 153 9.73 11.69 12.16
N TYR A 154 10.53 11.04 11.31
CA TYR A 154 11.46 10.00 11.72
C TYR A 154 12.90 10.51 11.75
N PHE A 155 13.33 11.18 10.69
CA PHE A 155 14.72 11.62 10.53
C PHE A 155 14.80 12.80 9.58
N VAL A 156 15.98 13.45 9.61
CA VAL A 156 16.47 14.32 8.55
C VAL A 156 17.77 13.72 8.01
N TYR A 157 17.99 13.77 6.68
CA TYR A 157 19.19 13.23 6.07
C TYR A 157 20.14 14.38 5.70
N ARG A 158 21.38 14.34 6.24
CA ARG A 158 22.41 15.35 6.01
C ARG A 158 23.79 14.71 5.84
N ASN A 159 24.46 15.04 4.76
CA ASN A 159 25.88 14.65 4.56
C ASN A 159 26.15 13.15 4.80
N GLY A 160 25.29 12.27 4.28
CA GLY A 160 25.45 10.83 4.43
C GLY A 160 24.90 10.25 5.74
N ASN A 161 24.37 11.09 6.66
CA ASN A 161 23.93 10.66 7.98
C ASN A 161 22.43 10.88 8.20
N TYR A 162 21.79 9.95 8.90
CA TYR A 162 20.44 10.10 9.40
C TYR A 162 20.45 10.75 10.78
N ILE A 163 19.90 11.96 10.87
CA ILE A 163 19.71 12.70 12.12
C ILE A 163 18.38 12.30 12.72
N ASN A 164 18.40 11.89 13.98
CA ASN A 164 17.20 11.45 14.68
C ASN A 164 16.24 12.63 14.92
N ALA A 165 15.07 12.58 14.32
CA ALA A 165 13.97 13.53 14.51
C ALA A 165 12.65 12.82 14.91
N LEU A 166 12.76 11.67 15.57
CA LEU A 166 11.61 10.84 15.95
C LEU A 166 10.57 11.63 16.75
N GLY A 167 9.35 11.68 16.22
CA GLY A 167 8.21 12.35 16.84
C GLY A 167 8.25 13.88 16.76
N GLN A 168 9.25 14.49 16.14
CA GLN A 168 9.35 15.94 15.96
C GLN A 168 8.41 16.42 14.84
N SER A 169 8.07 17.72 14.86
CA SER A 169 7.10 18.33 13.95
C SER A 169 7.80 18.87 12.69
N PHE A 170 7.30 18.49 11.52
CA PHE A 170 7.75 19.08 10.25
C PHE A 170 7.35 20.56 10.17
N ARG A 171 6.21 20.96 10.77
CA ARG A 171 5.80 22.37 10.85
C ARG A 171 6.77 23.22 11.68
N ASP A 172 7.37 22.67 12.72
CA ASP A 172 8.43 23.37 13.46
C ASP A 172 9.74 23.43 12.67
N PHE A 173 10.03 22.42 11.87
CA PHE A 173 11.15 22.45 10.93
C PHE A 173 11.00 23.58 9.90
N LEU A 174 9.81 23.80 9.35
CA LEU A 174 9.52 24.94 8.46
C LEU A 174 9.77 26.31 9.12
N LYS A 175 9.76 26.39 10.45
CA LYS A 175 9.99 27.61 11.23
C LYS A 175 11.41 27.70 11.79
N GLY A 176 12.32 26.79 11.41
CA GLY A 176 13.69 26.73 11.94
C GLY A 176 13.77 26.31 13.42
N ARG A 177 12.72 25.65 13.94
CA ARG A 177 12.59 25.27 15.35
C ARG A 177 12.65 23.77 15.59
N LEU A 178 13.20 23.00 14.63
CA LEU A 178 13.35 21.57 14.81
C LEU A 178 14.35 21.29 15.95
N PRO A 179 13.98 20.60 17.04
CA PRO A 179 14.88 20.38 18.19
C PRO A 179 16.21 19.70 17.83
N SER A 180 16.20 18.78 16.86
CA SER A 180 17.42 18.09 16.40
C SER A 180 18.31 18.93 15.47
N LEU A 181 17.79 20.04 14.91
CA LEU A 181 18.48 20.95 13.99
C LEU A 181 18.01 22.40 14.21
N PRO A 182 18.29 23.00 15.38
CA PRO A 182 17.83 24.35 15.70
C PRO A 182 18.46 25.39 14.77
N GLY A 183 17.61 26.26 14.21
CA GLY A 183 18.03 27.31 13.26
C GLY A 183 18.14 26.84 11.81
N GLU A 184 18.02 25.56 11.51
CA GLU A 184 17.96 25.04 10.14
C GLU A 184 16.53 25.01 9.60
N PHE A 185 16.41 25.16 8.28
CA PHE A 185 15.14 25.06 7.54
C PHE A 185 15.16 23.82 6.64
N PRO A 186 13.99 23.22 6.33
CA PRO A 186 13.95 22.06 5.47
C PRO A 186 14.27 22.39 4.02
N LYS A 187 14.88 21.45 3.34
CA LYS A 187 15.07 21.43 1.88
C LYS A 187 13.95 20.59 1.25
N ILE A 188 13.77 20.73 -0.06
CA ILE A 188 12.79 19.90 -0.79
C ILE A 188 13.10 18.39 -0.69
N SER A 189 14.37 18.02 -0.54
CA SER A 189 14.80 16.65 -0.26
C SER A 189 14.29 16.14 1.08
N ASP A 190 14.23 16.99 2.12
CA ASP A 190 13.71 16.59 3.43
C ASP A 190 12.20 16.32 3.38
N TRP A 191 11.48 17.13 2.60
CA TRP A 191 10.08 16.89 2.32
C TRP A 191 9.87 15.57 1.58
N ALA A 192 10.64 15.33 0.53
CA ALA A 192 10.59 14.08 -0.22
C ALA A 192 10.88 12.86 0.68
N ASP A 193 11.89 12.94 1.53
CA ASP A 193 12.23 11.89 2.50
C ASP A 193 11.11 11.69 3.52
N HIS A 194 10.51 12.78 4.04
CA HIS A 194 9.41 12.73 4.98
C HIS A 194 8.18 12.01 4.39
N LEU A 195 7.81 12.32 3.15
CA LEU A 195 6.72 11.65 2.44
C LEU A 195 6.96 10.14 2.29
N THR A 196 8.21 9.68 2.27
CA THR A 196 8.51 8.24 2.25
C THR A 196 8.20 7.53 3.57
N THR A 197 7.95 8.26 4.65
CA THR A 197 7.66 7.73 5.99
C THR A 197 6.16 7.66 6.30
N ILE A 198 5.30 7.98 5.36
CA ILE A 198 3.84 7.91 5.44
C ILE A 198 3.39 6.62 4.73
N PHE A 199 2.59 5.78 5.39
CA PHE A 199 2.31 4.42 4.96
C PHE A 199 0.81 4.06 4.91
N PRO A 200 -0.05 4.87 4.28
CA PRO A 200 -1.46 4.49 4.11
C PRO A 200 -1.61 3.33 3.12
N GLU A 201 -2.81 2.78 3.00
CA GLU A 201 -3.14 1.71 2.06
C GLU A 201 -3.04 2.15 0.59
N ALA A 202 -3.31 3.44 0.31
CA ALA A 202 -2.96 4.12 -0.94
C ALA A 202 -2.23 5.41 -0.61
N ARG A 203 -1.04 5.61 -1.19
CA ARG A 203 -0.15 6.74 -0.89
C ARG A 203 0.00 7.65 -2.09
N LEU A 204 -0.29 8.94 -1.89
CA LEU A 204 -0.04 9.96 -2.91
C LEU A 204 1.44 10.38 -2.93
N LYS A 205 1.98 10.36 -4.11
CA LYS A 205 3.30 10.89 -4.51
C LYS A 205 3.14 11.67 -5.82
N LYS A 206 4.14 11.63 -6.72
CA LYS A 206 3.95 12.02 -8.14
C LYS A 206 3.04 11.03 -8.90
N PHE A 207 2.64 9.98 -8.25
CA PHE A 207 1.74 8.91 -8.66
C PHE A 207 0.97 8.42 -7.43
N ILE A 208 -0.04 7.59 -7.62
CA ILE A 208 -0.73 6.90 -6.53
C ILE A 208 -0.16 5.50 -6.40
N GLU A 209 0.32 5.16 -5.21
CA GLU A 209 0.91 3.87 -4.89
C GLU A 209 -0.09 3.02 -4.10
N MET A 210 -0.64 1.98 -4.72
CA MET A 210 -1.54 1.00 -4.10
C MET A 210 -0.70 -0.01 -3.31
N ARG A 211 -1.02 -0.23 -2.02
CA ARG A 211 -0.09 -0.87 -1.08
C ARG A 211 -0.67 -2.04 -0.27
N GLY A 212 -1.97 -2.24 -0.27
CA GLY A 212 -2.65 -3.11 0.70
C GLY A 212 -2.70 -4.60 0.36
N ALA A 213 -2.21 -5.04 -0.81
CA ALA A 213 -2.21 -6.45 -1.18
C ALA A 213 -1.09 -7.25 -0.48
N ASP A 214 -1.35 -8.50 -0.14
CA ASP A 214 -0.30 -9.45 0.22
C ASP A 214 0.55 -9.78 -1.01
N ALA A 215 1.85 -10.08 -0.81
CA ALA A 215 2.66 -10.65 -1.86
C ALA A 215 2.17 -12.05 -2.25
N GLY A 216 2.36 -12.40 -3.51
CA GLY A 216 1.86 -13.63 -4.11
C GLY A 216 2.92 -14.39 -4.89
N GLN A 217 2.52 -15.54 -5.41
CA GLN A 217 3.34 -16.37 -6.28
C GLN A 217 3.64 -15.63 -7.60
N TRP A 218 4.70 -16.01 -8.28
CA TRP A 218 5.18 -15.41 -9.52
C TRP A 218 4.07 -15.12 -10.54
N HIS A 219 3.30 -16.14 -10.89
CA HIS A 219 2.23 -16.04 -11.90
C HIS A 219 1.06 -15.11 -11.52
N ARG A 220 1.02 -14.64 -10.26
CA ARG A 220 -0.02 -13.71 -9.78
C ARG A 220 0.45 -12.27 -9.65
N LEU A 221 1.74 -12.00 -9.86
CA LEU A 221 2.28 -10.65 -9.65
C LEU A 221 1.66 -9.62 -10.59
N CYS A 222 1.40 -10.02 -11.85
CA CYS A 222 0.79 -9.13 -12.85
C CYS A 222 -0.72 -8.91 -12.65
N ALA A 223 -1.40 -9.76 -11.89
CA ALA A 223 -2.85 -9.63 -11.68
C ALA A 223 -3.23 -8.36 -10.90
N LEU A 224 -2.41 -7.94 -9.95
CA LEU A 224 -2.68 -6.71 -9.18
C LEU A 224 -2.55 -5.44 -10.04
N PRO A 225 -1.46 -5.23 -10.82
CA PRO A 225 -1.40 -4.15 -11.80
C PRO A 225 -2.56 -4.17 -12.79
N ALA A 226 -2.90 -5.32 -13.37
CA ALA A 226 -4.01 -5.45 -14.31
C ALA A 226 -5.33 -4.99 -13.70
N LEU A 227 -5.66 -5.46 -12.47
CA LEU A 227 -6.85 -5.03 -11.75
C LEU A 227 -6.93 -3.51 -11.63
N TRP A 228 -5.87 -2.87 -11.16
CA TRP A 228 -5.87 -1.43 -10.94
C TRP A 228 -5.82 -0.61 -12.22
N VAL A 229 -5.09 -1.08 -13.24
CA VAL A 229 -5.07 -0.44 -14.57
C VAL A 229 -6.46 -0.46 -15.20
N GLY A 230 -7.15 -1.59 -15.16
CA GLY A 230 -8.50 -1.71 -15.70
C GLY A 230 -9.51 -0.77 -15.02
N ILE A 231 -9.36 -0.56 -13.70
CA ILE A 231 -10.23 0.37 -12.97
C ILE A 231 -9.85 1.82 -13.22
N CYS A 232 -8.57 2.17 -13.15
CA CYS A 232 -8.12 3.56 -13.02
C CYS A 232 -7.83 4.27 -14.35
N TYR A 233 -7.63 3.54 -15.45
CA TYR A 233 -7.27 4.13 -16.74
C TYR A 233 -8.39 4.12 -17.80
N ASP A 234 -9.60 3.70 -17.44
CA ASP A 234 -10.84 3.92 -18.16
C ASP A 234 -11.81 4.69 -17.28
N GLN A 235 -12.25 5.87 -17.72
CA GLN A 235 -13.09 6.74 -16.89
C GLN A 235 -14.41 6.08 -16.50
N SER A 236 -15.04 5.35 -17.41
CA SER A 236 -16.31 4.68 -17.11
C SER A 236 -16.15 3.53 -16.10
N SER A 237 -15.00 2.87 -16.10
CA SER A 237 -14.66 1.85 -15.09
C SER A 237 -14.35 2.48 -13.74
N LEU A 238 -13.65 3.63 -13.73
CA LEU A 238 -13.39 4.39 -12.52
C LEU A 238 -14.68 4.93 -11.89
N ASP A 239 -15.61 5.44 -12.71
CA ASP A 239 -16.93 5.90 -12.26
C ASP A 239 -17.77 4.75 -11.71
N ALA A 240 -17.82 3.61 -12.39
CA ALA A 240 -18.52 2.41 -11.91
C ALA A 240 -17.94 1.91 -10.59
N ALA A 241 -16.62 1.90 -10.44
CA ALA A 241 -15.98 1.54 -9.18
C ALA A 241 -16.31 2.54 -8.05
N TRP A 242 -16.37 3.84 -8.35
CA TRP A 242 -16.80 4.85 -7.41
C TRP A 242 -18.26 4.69 -7.01
N ASP A 243 -19.15 4.35 -7.94
CA ASP A 243 -20.58 4.12 -7.67
C ASP A 243 -20.82 3.01 -6.65
N ILE A 244 -20.01 1.95 -6.65
CA ILE A 244 -20.08 0.88 -5.63
C ILE A 244 -19.75 1.41 -4.23
N VAL A 245 -18.75 2.28 -4.12
CA VAL A 245 -18.13 2.61 -2.83
C VAL A 245 -18.51 3.98 -2.26
N LYS A 246 -19.07 4.88 -3.07
CA LYS A 246 -19.36 6.30 -2.69
C LYS A 246 -20.27 6.45 -1.48
N SER A 247 -21.17 5.48 -1.25
CA SER A 247 -22.09 5.48 -0.12
C SER A 247 -21.53 4.83 1.15
N TRP A 248 -20.29 4.36 1.12
CA TRP A 248 -19.72 3.71 2.28
C TRP A 248 -19.17 4.74 3.26
N ASP A 249 -19.65 4.71 4.49
CA ASP A 249 -19.08 5.47 5.60
C ASP A 249 -17.76 4.83 6.09
N GLU A 250 -17.11 5.52 7.01
CA GLU A 250 -15.86 5.07 7.61
C GLU A 250 -16.00 3.72 8.30
N ASN A 251 -17.07 3.52 9.07
CA ASN A 251 -17.31 2.28 9.80
C ASN A 251 -17.50 1.10 8.84
N LYS A 252 -18.22 1.31 7.75
CA LYS A 252 -18.43 0.28 6.73
C LYS A 252 -17.13 -0.12 6.05
N ARG A 253 -16.30 0.86 5.66
CA ARG A 253 -14.97 0.60 5.08
C ARG A 253 -14.08 -0.19 6.05
N GLU A 254 -14.03 0.21 7.32
CA GLU A 254 -13.21 -0.48 8.31
C GLU A 254 -13.74 -1.88 8.64
N ASN A 255 -15.06 -2.07 8.77
CA ASN A 255 -15.66 -3.39 9.00
C ASN A 255 -15.38 -4.36 7.83
N LEU A 256 -15.48 -3.87 6.59
CA LEU A 256 -15.12 -4.66 5.40
C LEU A 256 -13.63 -5.03 5.41
N ARG A 257 -12.75 -4.12 5.83
CA ARG A 257 -11.32 -4.37 5.97
C ARG A 257 -11.01 -5.44 7.02
N VAL A 258 -11.73 -5.42 8.15
CA VAL A 258 -11.63 -6.47 9.18
C VAL A 258 -12.07 -7.82 8.64
N ALA A 259 -13.24 -7.88 7.99
CA ALA A 259 -13.78 -9.11 7.41
C ALA A 259 -12.86 -9.67 6.32
N ALA A 260 -12.32 -8.81 5.44
CA ALA A 260 -11.38 -9.20 4.40
C ALA A 260 -10.10 -9.81 4.96
N ALA A 261 -9.51 -9.18 5.97
CA ALA A 261 -8.29 -9.69 6.62
C ALA A 261 -8.53 -11.06 7.28
N LYS A 262 -9.66 -11.23 7.95
CA LYS A 262 -9.99 -12.44 8.68
C LYS A 262 -10.44 -13.58 7.77
N ASP A 263 -11.44 -13.33 6.95
CA ASP A 263 -12.17 -14.37 6.23
C ASP A 263 -11.89 -14.39 4.73
N GLY A 264 -11.16 -13.40 4.20
CA GLY A 264 -10.86 -13.27 2.78
C GLY A 264 -12.13 -13.14 1.95
N LEU A 265 -12.25 -13.92 0.88
CA LEU A 265 -13.43 -13.95 0.00
C LEU A 265 -14.72 -14.39 0.70
N ASN A 266 -14.61 -15.14 1.80
CA ASN A 266 -15.77 -15.59 2.57
C ASN A 266 -16.30 -14.54 3.57
N GLY A 267 -15.61 -13.40 3.71
CA GLY A 267 -15.98 -12.33 4.61
C GLY A 267 -17.29 -11.64 4.19
N SER A 268 -18.02 -11.12 5.18
CA SER A 268 -19.24 -10.37 4.97
C SER A 268 -19.45 -9.30 6.04
N VAL A 269 -20.18 -8.23 5.70
CA VAL A 269 -20.61 -7.16 6.61
C VAL A 269 -22.06 -6.82 6.31
N GLY A 270 -22.97 -7.14 7.23
CA GLY A 270 -24.41 -7.05 6.96
C GLY A 270 -24.78 -7.91 5.77
N ASN A 271 -25.43 -7.32 4.78
CA ASN A 271 -25.83 -8.01 3.54
C ASN A 271 -24.76 -8.04 2.45
N ILE A 272 -23.58 -7.43 2.71
CA ILE A 272 -22.50 -7.34 1.74
C ILE A 272 -21.59 -8.55 1.88
N ARG A 273 -21.44 -9.34 0.83
CA ARG A 273 -20.51 -10.47 0.72
C ARG A 273 -19.29 -10.03 -0.07
N LEU A 274 -18.08 -10.20 0.49
CA LEU A 274 -16.84 -9.82 -0.19
C LEU A 274 -16.64 -10.51 -1.53
N ILE A 275 -17.03 -11.78 -1.64
CA ILE A 275 -16.93 -12.50 -2.91
C ILE A 275 -17.74 -11.85 -4.04
N GLU A 276 -18.90 -11.27 -3.74
CA GLU A 276 -19.73 -10.60 -4.76
C GLU A 276 -19.13 -9.24 -5.15
N LEU A 277 -18.63 -8.47 -4.17
CA LEU A 277 -17.88 -7.24 -4.45
C LEU A 277 -16.63 -7.50 -5.29
N VAL A 278 -15.91 -8.59 -5.01
CA VAL A 278 -14.72 -8.97 -5.78
C VAL A 278 -15.12 -9.30 -7.23
N LYS A 279 -16.16 -10.08 -7.45
CA LYS A 279 -16.65 -10.40 -8.82
C LYS A 279 -17.02 -9.15 -9.59
N GLU A 280 -17.76 -8.24 -8.96
CA GLU A 280 -18.17 -6.98 -9.56
C GLU A 280 -16.94 -6.08 -9.88
N THR A 281 -16.01 -5.99 -8.96
CA THR A 281 -14.76 -5.22 -9.16
C THR A 281 -13.91 -5.79 -10.29
N ILE A 282 -13.78 -7.11 -10.38
CA ILE A 282 -13.08 -7.79 -11.47
C ILE A 282 -13.76 -7.51 -12.81
N GLN A 283 -15.09 -7.58 -12.88
CA GLN A 283 -15.84 -7.30 -14.10
C GLN A 283 -15.65 -5.84 -14.57
N ILE A 284 -15.63 -4.89 -13.64
CA ILE A 284 -15.32 -3.48 -13.95
C ILE A 284 -13.91 -3.35 -14.52
N SER A 285 -12.94 -3.97 -13.87
CA SER A 285 -11.54 -3.96 -14.32
C SER A 285 -11.39 -4.60 -15.71
N GLU A 286 -12.02 -5.75 -15.94
CA GLU A 286 -12.00 -6.44 -17.22
C GLU A 286 -12.59 -5.55 -18.35
N ASN A 287 -13.70 -4.87 -18.07
CA ASN A 287 -14.30 -3.95 -19.03
C ASN A 287 -13.35 -2.79 -19.39
N GLY A 288 -12.65 -2.21 -18.41
CA GLY A 288 -11.66 -1.16 -18.65
C GLY A 288 -10.45 -1.66 -19.43
N LEU A 289 -9.94 -2.85 -19.13
CA LEU A 289 -8.86 -3.47 -19.90
C LEU A 289 -9.27 -3.73 -21.35
N LYS A 290 -10.48 -4.26 -21.59
CA LYS A 290 -11.00 -4.49 -22.94
C LYS A 290 -11.13 -3.20 -23.77
N LYS A 291 -11.58 -2.10 -23.15
CA LYS A 291 -11.67 -0.80 -23.82
C LYS A 291 -10.30 -0.26 -24.20
N ARG A 292 -9.32 -0.37 -23.31
CA ARG A 292 -7.93 0.00 -23.59
C ARG A 292 -7.34 -0.82 -24.73
N ALA A 293 -7.65 -2.12 -24.79
CA ALA A 293 -7.22 -2.99 -25.88
C ALA A 293 -7.79 -2.58 -27.24
N GLN A 294 -9.02 -2.11 -27.28
CA GLN A 294 -9.67 -1.62 -28.51
C GLN A 294 -9.05 -0.31 -29.04
N GLU A 295 -8.51 0.52 -28.17
CA GLU A 295 -7.87 1.80 -28.52
C GLU A 295 -6.43 1.63 -29.03
N SER A 296 -5.79 0.50 -28.75
CA SER A 296 -4.43 0.24 -29.23
C SER A 296 -4.45 -0.52 -30.55
N SER A 297 -3.89 0.09 -31.61
CA SER A 297 -3.87 -0.42 -32.97
C SER A 297 -3.14 -1.77 -33.20
N ASN A 298 -2.56 -2.37 -32.16
CA ASN A 298 -1.65 -3.51 -32.26
C ASN A 298 -2.20 -4.84 -31.73
N GLY A 299 -3.44 -4.93 -31.26
CA GLY A 299 -4.09 -6.20 -30.89
C GLY A 299 -3.44 -7.02 -29.74
N LEU A 300 -2.46 -6.44 -29.06
CA LEU A 300 -1.63 -7.13 -28.03
C LEU A 300 -2.26 -7.19 -26.62
N TYR A 301 -3.47 -6.74 -26.42
CA TYR A 301 -4.04 -6.56 -25.08
C TYR A 301 -5.19 -7.50 -24.75
N SER A 302 -5.53 -8.43 -25.64
CA SER A 302 -6.57 -9.42 -25.36
C SER A 302 -6.25 -10.35 -24.19
N ASP A 303 -4.97 -10.51 -23.85
CA ASP A 303 -4.53 -11.43 -22.81
C ASP A 303 -4.47 -10.81 -21.41
N GLU A 304 -4.54 -9.47 -21.28
CA GLU A 304 -4.53 -8.80 -19.96
C GLU A 304 -5.86 -8.91 -19.21
N SER A 305 -6.94 -9.34 -19.89
CA SER A 305 -8.27 -9.51 -19.31
C SER A 305 -8.54 -10.91 -18.75
N LEU A 306 -7.61 -11.84 -18.87
CA LEU A 306 -7.68 -13.20 -18.36
C LEU A 306 -6.94 -13.33 -17.02
#